data_263d30daac4f220349a302eb2da50542
#
_entry.id   263d30daac4f220349a302eb2da50542
#
_cell.length_a   1.000
_cell.length_b   1.000
_cell.length_c   1.000
_cell.angle_alpha   90.00
_cell.angle_beta   90.00
_cell.angle_gamma   90.00
#
_symmetry.space_group_name_H-M   'P 1'
#
loop_
_entity.id
_entity.type
_entity.pdbx_description
1 polymer ?
#
loop_
_entity_poly.entity_id
_entity_poly.type
_entity_poly.pdbx_seq_one_letter_code
_entity_poly.pdbx_strand_id
1 'polypeptide(L)'
;MSMAEDAGRPLSGLDQLRAFMARGAPAGIGRTLGFTLVDVTEGRVVFEGAPGEEVYNPIGTVHGGYAATLLDSACGCAVHSRLAPGQGYTTLELKVAYHKAITSATGVVRAEGTVVSFGRRAAFAEARLTDASGRLYASATSTLLVMTP
;
A
#
# COMPACT_ATOMS: atom_id res chain seq x y z
N MET A 1 15.40 1.59 8.51
CA MET A 1 15.74 0.17 8.71
C MET A 1 15.18 -0.62 7.55
N SER A 2 16.05 -1.26 6.78
CA SER A 2 15.69 -2.01 5.59
C SER A 2 14.88 -3.26 5.95
N MET A 3 13.88 -3.63 5.15
CA MET A 3 13.16 -4.91 5.28
C MET A 3 13.99 -6.14 4.85
N ALA A 4 15.24 -5.94 4.42
CA ALA A 4 16.01 -6.92 3.66
C ALA A 4 16.89 -7.88 4.48
N GLU A 5 17.01 -7.71 5.79
CA GLU A 5 17.96 -8.50 6.59
C GLU A 5 17.31 -9.17 7.79
N ASP A 6 17.10 -10.46 7.68
CA ASP A 6 17.07 -11.37 8.82
C ASP A 6 18.30 -12.30 8.75
N ALA A 7 18.85 -12.65 9.90
CA ALA A 7 20.17 -13.26 10.04
C ALA A 7 20.45 -14.41 9.06
N GLY A 8 21.11 -14.14 7.97
CA GLY A 8 21.84 -15.11 7.15
C GLY A 8 21.12 -15.75 5.98
N ARG A 9 19.81 -15.51 5.76
CA ARG A 9 19.08 -15.99 4.58
C ARG A 9 18.26 -14.88 3.94
N PRO A 10 18.39 -14.64 2.63
CA PRO A 10 17.55 -13.66 1.97
C PRO A 10 16.08 -14.08 2.03
N LEU A 11 15.22 -13.16 2.54
CA LEU A 11 13.79 -13.38 2.68
C LEU A 11 13.06 -13.18 1.35
N SER A 12 12.00 -13.95 1.13
CA SER A 12 11.02 -13.64 0.10
C SER A 12 10.32 -12.31 0.41
N GLY A 13 9.73 -11.68 -0.58
CA GLY A 13 8.96 -10.45 -0.38
C GLY A 13 7.81 -10.64 0.61
N LEU A 14 7.15 -11.79 0.58
CA LEU A 14 6.08 -12.12 1.53
C LEU A 14 6.59 -12.16 2.98
N ASP A 15 7.73 -12.83 3.21
CA ASP A 15 8.32 -12.94 4.54
C ASP A 15 8.81 -11.58 5.05
N GLN A 16 9.34 -10.74 4.16
CA GLN A 16 9.72 -9.36 4.49
C GLN A 16 8.52 -8.55 4.98
N LEU A 17 7.38 -8.63 4.28
CA LEU A 17 6.18 -7.91 4.68
C LEU A 17 5.58 -8.45 5.98
N ARG A 18 5.60 -9.75 6.18
CA ARG A 18 5.17 -10.38 7.45
C ARG A 18 6.04 -9.94 8.62
N ALA A 19 7.35 -9.90 8.44
CA ALA A 19 8.29 -9.39 9.46
C ALA A 19 8.05 -7.90 9.75
N PHE A 20 7.81 -7.10 8.72
CA PHE A 20 7.46 -5.69 8.88
C PHE A 20 6.15 -5.51 9.66
N MET A 21 5.11 -6.25 9.31
CA MET A 21 3.82 -6.20 9.99
C MET A 21 3.95 -6.64 11.46
N ALA A 22 4.76 -7.66 11.75
CA ALA A 22 4.98 -8.17 13.11
C ALA A 22 5.63 -7.15 14.05
N ARG A 23 6.35 -6.15 13.52
CA ARG A 23 6.92 -5.05 14.33
C ARG A 23 5.84 -4.14 14.92
N GLY A 24 4.63 -4.11 14.33
CA GLY A 24 3.47 -3.39 14.83
C GLY A 24 3.56 -1.87 14.79
N ALA A 25 4.55 -1.30 14.12
CA ALA A 25 4.75 0.13 14.02
C ALA A 25 4.90 0.57 12.55
N PRO A 26 4.25 1.68 12.14
CA PRO A 26 4.45 2.23 10.81
C PRO A 26 5.87 2.78 10.64
N ALA A 27 6.36 2.83 9.41
CA ALA A 27 7.68 3.34 9.08
C ALA A 27 7.60 4.33 7.91
N GLY A 28 8.58 5.24 7.85
CA GLY A 28 8.69 6.21 6.77
C GLY A 28 7.42 7.05 6.58
N ILE A 29 6.90 7.08 5.36
CA ILE A 29 5.70 7.84 5.01
C ILE A 29 4.44 7.34 5.75
N GLY A 30 4.37 6.06 6.09
CA GLY A 30 3.28 5.52 6.89
C GLY A 30 3.21 6.14 8.28
N ARG A 31 4.36 6.36 8.91
CA ARG A 31 4.44 7.06 10.20
C ARG A 31 4.06 8.54 10.06
N THR A 32 4.52 9.19 9.01
CA THR A 32 4.24 10.61 8.77
C THR A 32 2.75 10.86 8.51
N LEU A 33 2.11 10.02 7.72
CA LEU A 33 0.71 10.16 7.33
C LEU A 33 -0.26 9.34 8.20
N GLY A 34 0.23 8.48 9.08
CA GLY A 34 -0.60 7.73 10.03
C GLY A 34 -1.32 6.54 9.42
N PHE A 35 -0.63 5.71 8.63
CA PHE A 35 -1.19 4.46 8.14
C PHE A 35 -0.20 3.29 8.30
N THR A 36 -0.72 2.07 8.36
CA THR A 36 0.09 0.88 8.60
C THR A 36 -0.44 -0.35 7.86
N LEU A 37 0.45 -1.29 7.63
CA LEU A 37 0.13 -2.59 7.04
C LEU A 37 -0.55 -3.47 8.10
N VAL A 38 -1.74 -3.98 7.79
CA VAL A 38 -2.56 -4.76 8.75
C VAL A 38 -2.86 -6.18 8.29
N ASP A 39 -2.72 -6.49 7.00
CA ASP A 39 -2.94 -7.84 6.49
C ASP A 39 -2.08 -8.09 5.25
N VAL A 40 -1.52 -9.29 5.15
CA VAL A 40 -0.66 -9.72 4.04
C VAL A 40 -0.92 -11.18 3.71
N THR A 41 -1.27 -11.41 2.46
CA THR A 41 -1.22 -12.73 1.82
C THR A 41 -0.52 -12.59 0.48
N GLU A 42 -0.14 -13.69 -0.14
CA GLU A 42 0.53 -13.62 -1.44
C GLU A 42 -0.39 -13.00 -2.49
N GLY A 43 0.03 -11.88 -3.06
CA GLY A 43 -0.70 -11.13 -4.07
C GLY A 43 -1.79 -10.19 -3.53
N ARG A 44 -1.94 -10.08 -2.21
CA ARG A 44 -2.95 -9.20 -1.59
C ARG A 44 -2.44 -8.61 -0.29
N VAL A 45 -2.61 -7.32 -0.11
CA VAL A 45 -2.27 -6.62 1.12
C VAL A 45 -3.35 -5.62 1.51
N VAL A 46 -3.40 -5.27 2.79
CA VAL A 46 -4.30 -4.24 3.32
C VAL A 46 -3.50 -3.28 4.19
N PHE A 47 -3.64 -2.00 3.90
CA PHE A 47 -3.22 -0.89 4.77
C PHE A 47 -4.44 -0.23 5.40
N GLU A 48 -4.29 0.26 6.62
CA GLU A 48 -5.31 1.05 7.30
C GLU A 48 -4.75 2.35 7.82
N GLY A 49 -5.60 3.38 7.84
CA GLY A 49 -5.34 4.66 8.47
C GLY A 49 -6.64 5.32 8.90
N ALA A 50 -6.55 6.28 9.82
CA ALA A 50 -7.68 7.08 10.26
C ALA A 50 -7.34 8.56 10.05
N PRO A 51 -7.52 9.11 8.84
CA PRO A 51 -7.07 10.46 8.51
C PRO A 51 -7.85 11.53 9.27
N GLY A 52 -7.12 12.47 9.85
CA GLY A 52 -7.67 13.64 10.50
C GLY A 52 -7.36 14.93 9.72
N GLU A 53 -7.56 16.06 10.37
CA GLU A 53 -7.38 17.38 9.73
C GLU A 53 -5.92 17.66 9.34
N GLU A 54 -4.96 16.97 9.94
CA GLU A 54 -3.53 17.09 9.64
C GLU A 54 -3.16 16.71 8.20
N VAL A 55 -4.04 15.97 7.53
CA VAL A 55 -3.86 15.56 6.13
C VAL A 55 -4.91 16.17 5.20
N TYR A 56 -5.53 17.28 5.62
CA TYR A 56 -6.52 17.96 4.81
C TYR A 56 -5.88 18.83 3.72
N ASN A 57 -6.62 18.99 2.62
CA ASN A 57 -6.38 20.04 1.65
C ASN A 57 -6.98 21.39 2.15
N PRO A 58 -6.69 22.52 1.48
CA PRO A 58 -7.23 23.82 1.90
C PRO A 58 -8.76 23.96 1.80
N ILE A 59 -9.44 23.07 1.09
CA ILE A 59 -10.89 23.11 0.92
C ILE A 59 -11.66 22.30 1.97
N GLY A 60 -10.96 21.71 2.95
CA GLY A 60 -11.58 21.13 4.14
C GLY A 60 -11.93 19.63 4.04
N THR A 61 -11.24 18.88 3.16
CA THR A 61 -11.36 17.43 3.07
C THR A 61 -9.96 16.82 3.08
N VAL A 62 -9.88 15.50 3.32
CA VAL A 62 -8.62 14.77 3.23
C VAL A 62 -8.01 14.96 1.84
N HIS A 63 -6.74 15.34 1.81
CA HIS A 63 -6.01 15.56 0.56
C HIS A 63 -6.01 14.30 -0.30
N GLY A 64 -6.25 14.45 -1.60
CA GLY A 64 -6.21 13.32 -2.54
C GLY A 64 -4.88 12.60 -2.55
N GLY A 65 -3.78 13.29 -2.24
CA GLY A 65 -2.45 12.70 -2.09
C GLY A 65 -2.35 11.69 -0.94
N TYR A 66 -3.11 11.86 0.14
CA TYR A 66 -3.21 10.87 1.21
C TYR A 66 -3.78 9.55 0.68
N ALA A 67 -4.93 9.61 0.02
CA ALA A 67 -5.55 8.42 -0.59
C ALA A 67 -4.63 7.77 -1.62
N ALA A 68 -4.00 8.58 -2.48
CA ALA A 68 -3.05 8.08 -3.49
C ALA A 68 -1.86 7.36 -2.83
N THR A 69 -1.35 7.85 -1.71
CA THR A 69 -0.24 7.20 -0.98
C THR A 69 -0.63 5.84 -0.45
N LEU A 70 -1.82 5.70 0.16
CA LEU A 70 -2.30 4.40 0.62
C LEU A 70 -2.52 3.43 -0.53
N LEU A 71 -3.08 3.92 -1.64
CA LEU A 71 -3.33 3.09 -2.82
C LEU A 71 -2.02 2.65 -3.50
N ASP A 72 -1.02 3.54 -3.57
CA ASP A 72 0.31 3.18 -4.08
C ASP A 72 0.98 2.14 -3.18
N SER A 73 0.92 2.33 -1.88
CA SER A 73 1.45 1.37 -0.90
C SER A 73 0.77 0.00 -1.04
N ALA A 74 -0.54 -0.02 -1.22
CA ALA A 74 -1.30 -1.26 -1.39
C ALA A 74 -0.95 -1.97 -2.69
N CYS A 75 -0.89 -1.26 -3.82
CA CYS A 75 -0.47 -1.83 -5.11
C CYS A 75 0.97 -2.33 -5.05
N GLY A 76 1.89 -1.50 -4.53
CA GLY A 76 3.30 -1.83 -4.43
C GLY A 76 3.57 -3.03 -3.54
N CYS A 77 2.97 -3.06 -2.35
CA CYS A 77 3.15 -4.18 -1.42
C CYS A 77 2.45 -5.46 -1.87
N ALA A 78 1.35 -5.38 -2.63
CA ALA A 78 0.76 -6.55 -3.26
C ALA A 78 1.77 -7.22 -4.23
N VAL A 79 2.44 -6.43 -5.05
CA VAL A 79 3.53 -6.91 -5.92
C VAL A 79 4.72 -7.40 -5.08
N HIS A 80 5.12 -6.64 -4.05
CA HIS A 80 6.21 -7.03 -3.13
C HIS A 80 6.00 -8.42 -2.53
N SER A 81 4.76 -8.76 -2.17
CA SER A 81 4.43 -10.06 -1.60
C SER A 81 4.70 -11.23 -2.54
N ARG A 82 4.89 -10.99 -3.83
CA ARG A 82 5.19 -11.99 -4.84
C ARG A 82 6.65 -12.02 -5.29
N LEU A 83 7.48 -11.14 -4.75
CA LEU A 83 8.91 -11.10 -5.09
C LEU A 83 9.65 -12.30 -4.52
N ALA A 84 10.52 -12.89 -5.35
CA ALA A 84 11.50 -13.86 -4.88
C ALA A 84 12.62 -13.15 -4.09
N PRO A 85 13.38 -13.87 -3.26
CA PRO A 85 14.53 -13.28 -2.58
C PRO A 85 15.46 -12.56 -3.57
N GLY A 86 15.88 -11.35 -3.20
CA GLY A 86 16.78 -10.51 -4.02
C GLY A 86 16.09 -9.67 -5.08
N GLN A 87 14.84 -9.93 -5.43
CA GLN A 87 14.08 -9.06 -6.33
C GLN A 87 13.63 -7.78 -5.64
N GLY A 88 13.45 -6.73 -6.43
CA GLY A 88 12.87 -5.47 -6.01
C GLY A 88 11.79 -5.02 -7.00
N TYR A 89 11.16 -3.91 -6.69
CA TYR A 89 10.20 -3.30 -7.60
C TYR A 89 10.24 -1.77 -7.47
N THR A 90 9.69 -1.12 -8.47
CA THR A 90 9.36 0.31 -8.39
C THR A 90 8.08 0.59 -9.16
N THR A 91 7.28 1.52 -8.65
CA THR A 91 6.08 1.98 -9.35
C THR A 91 6.48 2.80 -10.56
N LEU A 92 5.95 2.44 -11.72
CA LEU A 92 6.14 3.20 -12.96
C LEU A 92 5.00 4.18 -13.21
N GLU A 93 3.80 3.82 -12.78
CA GLU A 93 2.61 4.60 -13.05
C GLU A 93 1.56 4.26 -11.99
N LEU A 94 0.81 5.26 -11.55
CA LEU A 94 -0.32 5.12 -10.66
C LEU A 94 -1.46 6.00 -11.19
N LYS A 95 -2.58 5.36 -11.51
CA LYS A 95 -3.81 6.07 -11.86
C LYS A 95 -4.78 5.95 -10.69
N VAL A 96 -5.26 7.09 -10.19
CA VAL A 96 -6.23 7.15 -9.08
C VAL A 96 -7.52 7.77 -9.56
N ALA A 97 -8.64 7.13 -9.21
CA ALA A 97 -9.98 7.69 -9.37
C ALA A 97 -10.58 7.96 -7.98
N TYR A 98 -11.12 9.15 -7.80
CA TYR A 98 -11.74 9.58 -6.55
C TYR A 98 -13.27 9.53 -6.71
N HIS A 99 -13.95 8.77 -5.85
CA HIS A 99 -15.38 8.52 -5.95
C HIS A 99 -16.17 9.31 -4.90
N LYS A 100 -15.55 9.56 -3.74
CA LYS A 100 -16.17 10.26 -2.63
C LYS A 100 -15.12 10.96 -1.76
N ALA A 101 -15.45 12.14 -1.25
CA ALA A 101 -14.59 12.87 -0.32
C ALA A 101 -14.44 12.13 1.01
N ILE A 102 -13.23 12.11 1.55
CA ILE A 102 -12.90 11.59 2.88
C ILE A 102 -12.78 12.77 3.83
N THR A 103 -13.33 12.63 5.03
CA THR A 103 -13.20 13.59 6.12
C THR A 103 -12.76 12.89 7.41
N SER A 104 -12.46 13.64 8.45
CA SER A 104 -12.16 13.08 9.78
C SER A 104 -13.32 12.23 10.32
N ALA A 105 -14.56 12.53 9.91
CA ALA A 105 -15.75 11.77 10.29
C ALA A 105 -15.87 10.40 9.60
N THR A 106 -15.13 10.18 8.52
CA THR A 106 -15.10 8.89 7.82
C THR A 106 -14.54 7.77 8.72
N GLY A 107 -13.60 8.10 9.62
CA GLY A 107 -12.94 7.14 10.48
C GLY A 107 -11.89 6.32 9.76
N VAL A 108 -11.77 5.05 10.12
CA VAL A 108 -10.78 4.15 9.52
C VAL A 108 -11.09 3.91 8.04
N VAL A 109 -10.05 4.08 7.21
CA VAL A 109 -10.08 3.71 5.79
C VAL A 109 -9.11 2.57 5.54
N ARG A 110 -9.45 1.69 4.59
CA ARG A 110 -8.67 0.51 4.23
C ARG A 110 -8.32 0.56 2.75
N ALA A 111 -7.04 0.45 2.46
CA ALA A 111 -6.54 0.29 1.10
C ALA A 111 -6.19 -1.18 0.89
N GLU A 112 -6.99 -1.87 0.09
CA GLU A 112 -6.74 -3.26 -0.30
C GLU A 112 -6.14 -3.28 -1.70
N GLY A 113 -4.91 -3.81 -1.82
CA GLY A 113 -4.21 -4.00 -3.08
C GLY A 113 -4.17 -5.46 -3.48
N THR A 114 -4.34 -5.72 -4.78
CA THR A 114 -4.33 -7.05 -5.36
C THR A 114 -3.50 -7.06 -6.63
N VAL A 115 -2.67 -8.09 -6.81
CA VAL A 115 -1.97 -8.31 -8.06
C VAL A 115 -2.96 -8.79 -9.12
N VAL A 116 -2.98 -8.10 -10.25
CA VAL A 116 -3.77 -8.49 -11.44
C VAL A 116 -2.97 -9.47 -12.30
N SER A 117 -1.71 -9.14 -12.55
CA SER A 117 -0.78 -10.02 -13.26
C SER A 117 0.66 -9.73 -12.83
N PHE A 118 1.49 -10.76 -12.86
CA PHE A 118 2.89 -10.66 -12.43
C PHE A 118 3.77 -11.33 -13.47
N GLY A 119 4.47 -10.51 -14.25
CA GLY A 119 5.41 -10.94 -15.26
C GLY A 119 6.86 -10.84 -14.77
N ARG A 120 7.78 -11.21 -15.65
CA ARG A 120 9.22 -11.22 -15.36
C ARG A 120 9.78 -9.82 -15.12
N ARG A 121 9.26 -8.80 -15.82
CA ARG A 121 9.71 -7.40 -15.76
C ARG A 121 8.63 -6.42 -15.36
N ALA A 122 7.37 -6.75 -15.60
CA ALA A 122 6.25 -5.88 -15.32
C ALA A 122 5.20 -6.62 -14.51
N ALA A 123 4.66 -5.92 -13.53
CA ALA A 123 3.52 -6.37 -12.74
C ALA A 123 2.44 -5.31 -12.80
N PHE A 124 1.19 -5.76 -12.71
CA PHE A 124 0.01 -4.91 -12.69
C PHE A 124 -0.77 -5.19 -11.43
N ALA A 125 -1.18 -4.14 -10.74
CA ALA A 125 -1.95 -4.24 -9.52
C ALA A 125 -3.12 -3.25 -9.54
N GLU A 126 -4.11 -3.54 -8.73
CA GLU A 126 -5.24 -2.64 -8.48
C GLU A 126 -5.47 -2.51 -6.99
N ALA A 127 -6.07 -1.40 -6.56
CA ALA A 127 -6.39 -1.17 -5.16
C ALA A 127 -7.70 -0.41 -5.01
N ARG A 128 -8.35 -0.63 -3.86
CA ARG A 128 -9.59 0.04 -3.48
C ARG A 128 -9.43 0.61 -2.08
N LEU A 129 -9.90 1.84 -1.90
CA LEU A 129 -9.94 2.50 -0.60
C LEU A 129 -11.40 2.57 -0.13
N THR A 130 -11.68 1.90 0.97
CA THR A 130 -13.03 1.76 1.54
C THR A 130 -13.05 2.18 3.00
N ASP A 131 -14.23 2.52 3.52
CA ASP A 131 -14.43 2.70 4.95
C ASP A 131 -14.81 1.39 5.65
N ALA A 132 -15.07 1.45 6.96
CA ALA A 132 -15.42 0.27 7.76
C ALA A 132 -16.72 -0.41 7.30
N SER A 133 -17.62 0.31 6.61
CA SER A 133 -18.86 -0.25 6.04
C SER A 133 -18.67 -0.88 4.66
N GLY A 134 -17.48 -0.75 4.07
CA GLY A 134 -17.18 -1.21 2.71
C GLY A 134 -17.51 -0.20 1.61
N ARG A 135 -17.87 1.04 1.96
CA ARG A 135 -18.15 2.09 0.97
C ARG A 135 -16.86 2.48 0.25
N LEU A 136 -16.92 2.58 -1.08
CA LEU A 136 -15.79 2.96 -1.91
C LEU A 136 -15.57 4.48 -1.92
N TYR A 137 -14.33 4.90 -1.64
CA TYR A 137 -13.91 6.31 -1.67
C TYR A 137 -12.95 6.62 -2.82
N ALA A 138 -12.04 5.70 -3.12
CA ALA A 138 -11.09 5.85 -4.22
C ALA A 138 -10.67 4.47 -4.72
N SER A 139 -10.16 4.43 -5.94
CA SER A 139 -9.60 3.23 -6.54
C SER A 139 -8.38 3.56 -7.38
N ALA A 140 -7.52 2.57 -7.59
CA ALA A 140 -6.31 2.76 -8.37
C ALA A 140 -5.97 1.54 -9.21
N THR A 141 -5.26 1.80 -10.29
CA THR A 141 -4.50 0.81 -11.05
C THR A 141 -3.05 1.26 -11.11
N SER A 142 -2.14 0.31 -11.12
CA SER A 142 -0.71 0.59 -11.12
C SER A 142 0.05 -0.38 -12.01
N THR A 143 1.09 0.14 -12.66
CA THR A 143 2.09 -0.63 -13.38
C THR A 143 3.41 -0.52 -12.63
N LEU A 144 4.05 -1.65 -12.38
CA LEU A 144 5.27 -1.72 -11.58
C LEU A 144 6.35 -2.47 -12.34
N LEU A 145 7.58 -1.98 -12.23
CA LEU A 145 8.76 -2.65 -12.76
C LEU A 145 9.28 -3.64 -11.72
N VAL A 146 9.46 -4.89 -12.11
CA VAL A 146 10.12 -5.92 -11.29
C VAL A 146 11.61 -5.93 -11.67
N MET A 147 12.46 -5.77 -10.66
CA MET A 147 13.91 -5.73 -10.82
C MET A 147 14.50 -7.01 -10.25
N THR A 148 15.25 -7.71 -11.08
CA THR A 148 15.98 -8.92 -10.69
C THR A 148 17.48 -8.62 -10.73
N PRO A 149 18.23 -9.01 -9.69
CA PRO A 149 19.67 -8.77 -9.67
C PRO A 149 20.41 -9.54 -10.76
#